data_e51805abae6eec1483d8f4b22123509c
#
_entry.id   e51805abae6eec1483d8f4b22123509c
#
_cell.length_a   1.000
_cell.length_b   1.000
_cell.length_c   1.000
_cell.angle_alpha   90.00
_cell.angle_beta   90.00
_cell.angle_gamma   90.00
#
_symmetry.space_group_name_H-M   'P 1'
#
loop_
_entity.id
_entity.type
_entity.pdbx_description
1 polymer ?
#
loop_
_entity_poly.entity_id
_entity_poly.type
_entity_poly.pdbx_seq_one_letter_code
_entity_poly.pdbx_strand_id
1 'polypeptide(L)'
;MYIAKPTKQQLAWHDWELGVLIHYCMEIYRPELKGNWFKTARVREALDPETIHPKNLEPEQWVRSAAALGAKYAVLVANHGTGFSLWNTKVNDFSIAHTDWRSGGGDICREFVDACRKYGLKPGFYYSIVCNGYYDINNDEPQDYRGNKYQHYLECVEAQLKELWSQYGELAEIWFDGGVIPPEQGGLDLTPLLLKYQPNAICFQGPGDYPHNVRWVGNEDGLAPENCWATTNAGEARYDGTVNDEQSGTGDPDGKYYRPAETDMPNRTHEAFGGGWAWQPNEEHLRFSPEQLLDCYIRSVGRNSNLLLGMAIGTDGSFQDEEQFARFGALIRKTFGSPAALVENPVPKAGKVTVSLPENQPVKFVVIREEISEGQHIRGFRVCADGQCVYESECVGHKRIIPLNNICADSITVEITKSAGNVRIRDIAVYG
;
A
#
# COMPACT_ATOMS: atom_id res chain seq x y z
N MET A 1 25.87 10.47 15.08
CA MET A 1 25.32 9.32 14.29
C MET A 1 24.39 9.91 13.25
N TYR A 2 24.48 9.49 11.98
CA TYR A 2 23.54 9.89 10.94
C TYR A 2 22.21 9.17 11.17
N ILE A 3 21.10 9.88 11.04
CA ILE A 3 19.74 9.32 11.09
C ILE A 3 19.01 9.81 9.85
N ALA A 4 18.55 8.89 9.02
CA ALA A 4 17.78 9.22 7.84
C ALA A 4 16.43 9.81 8.24
N LYS A 5 16.00 10.88 7.55
CA LYS A 5 14.78 11.62 7.86
C LYS A 5 13.73 11.44 6.76
N PRO A 6 12.46 11.38 7.12
CA PRO A 6 11.39 11.39 6.13
C PRO A 6 11.31 12.73 5.40
N THR A 7 10.85 12.70 4.17
CA THR A 7 10.34 13.90 3.49
C THR A 7 8.97 14.29 4.07
N LYS A 8 8.50 15.49 3.75
CA LYS A 8 7.15 15.94 4.16
C LYS A 8 6.06 15.02 3.60
N GLN A 9 6.27 14.52 2.39
CA GLN A 9 5.35 13.63 1.71
C GLN A 9 5.28 12.26 2.42
N GLN A 10 6.44 11.72 2.80
CA GLN A 10 6.50 10.46 3.55
C GLN A 10 5.90 10.58 4.96
N LEU A 11 6.06 11.74 5.64
CA LEU A 11 5.38 12.02 6.91
C LEU A 11 3.86 12.04 6.75
N ALA A 12 3.36 12.75 5.74
CA ALA A 12 1.93 12.79 5.46
C ALA A 12 1.37 11.42 5.09
N TRP A 13 2.13 10.62 4.32
CA TRP A 13 1.76 9.28 3.91
C TRP A 13 1.64 8.31 5.11
N HIS A 14 2.55 8.41 6.09
CA HIS A 14 2.43 7.63 7.32
C HIS A 14 1.09 7.88 8.04
N ASP A 15 0.62 9.13 8.06
CA ASP A 15 -0.65 9.50 8.71
C ASP A 15 -1.89 8.96 7.95
N TRP A 16 -1.73 8.46 6.72
CA TRP A 16 -2.85 7.83 5.98
C TRP A 16 -3.13 6.42 6.47
N GLU A 17 -2.13 5.70 6.92
CA GLU A 17 -2.19 4.37 7.54
C GLU A 17 -2.84 3.27 6.68
N LEU A 18 -4.05 3.50 6.16
CA LEU A 18 -4.88 2.53 5.45
C LEU A 18 -5.29 3.05 4.08
N GLY A 19 -4.96 2.29 3.04
CA GLY A 19 -5.36 2.50 1.66
C GLY A 19 -6.05 1.29 1.06
N VAL A 20 -6.50 1.43 -0.19
CA VAL A 20 -7.04 0.33 -0.99
C VAL A 20 -6.36 0.25 -2.35
N LEU A 21 -6.14 -0.98 -2.85
CA LEU A 21 -5.63 -1.27 -4.19
C LEU A 21 -6.77 -1.89 -5.02
N ILE A 22 -7.28 -1.14 -5.99
CA ILE A 22 -8.48 -1.50 -6.74
C ILE A 22 -8.09 -2.26 -8.00
N HIS A 23 -8.49 -3.53 -8.07
CA HIS A 23 -8.23 -4.43 -9.18
C HIS A 23 -9.50 -4.64 -10.01
N TYR A 24 -9.56 -3.95 -11.16
CA TYR A 24 -10.48 -4.27 -12.24
C TYR A 24 -9.66 -4.78 -13.43
N CYS A 25 -9.10 -5.98 -13.23
CA CYS A 25 -8.17 -6.59 -14.18
C CYS A 25 -8.91 -7.45 -15.19
N MET A 26 -8.49 -7.39 -16.43
CA MET A 26 -9.21 -8.03 -17.55
C MET A 26 -9.14 -9.56 -17.53
N GLU A 27 -8.29 -10.11 -16.69
CA GLU A 27 -8.19 -11.54 -16.40
C GLU A 27 -9.52 -12.19 -16.01
N ILE A 28 -10.37 -11.42 -15.31
CA ILE A 28 -11.65 -11.92 -14.82
C ILE A 28 -12.60 -12.34 -15.97
N TYR A 29 -12.41 -11.82 -17.17
CA TYR A 29 -13.19 -12.16 -18.36
C TYR A 29 -12.74 -13.44 -19.06
N ARG A 30 -11.53 -13.91 -18.76
CA ARG A 30 -10.91 -15.11 -19.34
C ARG A 30 -10.25 -15.99 -18.29
N PRO A 31 -11.02 -16.49 -17.30
CA PRO A 31 -10.48 -17.23 -16.15
C PRO A 31 -9.76 -18.53 -16.53
N GLU A 32 -10.03 -19.08 -17.69
CA GLU A 32 -9.34 -20.27 -18.21
C GLU A 32 -7.86 -20.02 -18.54
N LEU A 33 -7.44 -18.75 -18.68
CA LEU A 33 -6.05 -18.37 -18.89
C LEU A 33 -5.27 -18.24 -17.57
N LYS A 34 -5.86 -18.67 -16.44
CA LYS A 34 -5.29 -18.56 -15.08
C LYS A 34 -3.80 -18.88 -15.04
N GLY A 35 -3.01 -17.95 -14.49
CA GLY A 35 -1.55 -18.10 -14.35
C GLY A 35 -0.74 -17.89 -15.63
N ASN A 36 -1.37 -17.52 -16.73
CA ASN A 36 -0.69 -17.31 -18.03
C ASN A 36 -0.88 -15.90 -18.61
N TRP A 37 -1.41 -14.95 -17.84
CA TRP A 37 -1.73 -13.58 -18.28
C TRP A 37 -0.56 -12.86 -18.93
N PHE A 38 0.61 -12.99 -18.32
CA PHE A 38 1.84 -12.38 -18.78
C PHE A 38 2.73 -13.36 -19.57
N LYS A 39 2.31 -14.63 -19.68
CA LYS A 39 3.09 -15.70 -20.35
C LYS A 39 2.61 -15.98 -21.78
N THR A 40 1.50 -15.40 -22.18
CA THR A 40 0.97 -15.61 -23.52
C THR A 40 1.19 -14.36 -24.35
N ALA A 41 2.02 -14.45 -25.36
CA ALA A 41 2.15 -13.52 -26.49
C ALA A 41 0.83 -13.30 -27.26
N ARG A 42 -0.31 -13.70 -26.69
CA ARG A 42 -1.64 -13.76 -27.31
C ARG A 42 -2.73 -13.16 -26.45
N VAL A 43 -2.40 -12.32 -25.47
CA VAL A 43 -3.43 -11.64 -24.66
C VAL A 43 -4.38 -10.86 -25.56
N ARG A 44 -3.87 -10.19 -26.60
CA ARG A 44 -4.67 -9.46 -27.57
C ARG A 44 -5.60 -10.36 -28.39
N GLU A 45 -5.18 -11.57 -28.74
CA GLU A 45 -6.01 -12.56 -29.44
C GLU A 45 -7.03 -13.21 -28.49
N ALA A 46 -6.67 -13.35 -27.22
CA ALA A 46 -7.48 -13.99 -26.21
C ALA A 46 -8.52 -13.03 -25.60
N LEU A 47 -8.23 -11.75 -25.53
CA LEU A 47 -9.07 -10.71 -24.91
C LEU A 47 -9.36 -9.60 -25.93
N ASP A 48 -10.53 -9.68 -26.54
CA ASP A 48 -11.03 -8.63 -27.42
C ASP A 48 -11.77 -7.57 -26.58
N PRO A 49 -11.34 -6.30 -26.56
CA PRO A 49 -12.04 -5.24 -25.84
C PRO A 49 -13.53 -5.14 -26.19
N GLU A 50 -13.93 -5.43 -27.44
CA GLU A 50 -15.33 -5.39 -27.87
C GLU A 50 -16.22 -6.43 -27.16
N THR A 51 -15.61 -7.44 -26.51
CA THR A 51 -16.34 -8.45 -25.72
C THR A 51 -16.56 -8.06 -24.25
N ILE A 52 -16.02 -6.93 -23.81
CA ILE A 52 -16.09 -6.46 -22.42
C ILE A 52 -17.32 -5.55 -22.25
N HIS A 53 -18.36 -6.07 -21.59
CA HIS A 53 -19.63 -5.39 -21.41
C HIS A 53 -20.02 -5.26 -19.93
N PRO A 54 -19.33 -4.41 -19.13
CA PRO A 54 -19.67 -4.27 -17.72
C PRO A 54 -20.99 -3.51 -17.54
N LYS A 55 -21.96 -4.15 -16.89
CA LYS A 55 -23.33 -3.60 -16.75
C LYS A 55 -23.45 -2.57 -15.62
N ASN A 56 -22.62 -2.73 -14.57
CA ASN A 56 -22.71 -1.97 -13.32
C ASN A 56 -21.39 -1.22 -13.02
N LEU A 57 -20.59 -0.93 -14.03
CA LEU A 57 -19.30 -0.26 -13.87
C LEU A 57 -19.50 1.20 -13.49
N GLU A 58 -19.34 1.47 -12.21
CA GLU A 58 -19.43 2.79 -11.59
C GLU A 58 -18.26 2.97 -10.61
N PRO A 59 -17.13 3.55 -11.02
CA PRO A 59 -15.95 3.74 -10.16
C PRO A 59 -16.25 4.48 -8.84
N GLU A 60 -17.30 5.30 -8.81
CA GLU A 60 -17.76 5.96 -7.59
C GLU A 60 -18.20 4.95 -6.51
N GLN A 61 -18.77 3.82 -6.88
CA GLN A 61 -19.18 2.78 -5.92
C GLN A 61 -17.97 2.16 -5.23
N TRP A 62 -16.87 1.95 -5.94
CA TRP A 62 -15.63 1.43 -5.39
C TRP A 62 -15.04 2.41 -4.34
N VAL A 63 -14.94 3.68 -4.72
CA VAL A 63 -14.38 4.72 -3.86
C VAL A 63 -15.26 4.97 -2.63
N ARG A 64 -16.59 4.91 -2.77
CA ARG A 64 -17.52 5.00 -1.64
C ARG A 64 -17.32 3.85 -0.65
N SER A 65 -17.08 2.63 -1.13
CA SER A 65 -16.78 1.46 -0.28
C SER A 65 -15.45 1.62 0.44
N ALA A 66 -14.42 2.13 -0.23
CA ALA A 66 -13.14 2.48 0.38
C ALA A 66 -13.28 3.58 1.47
N ALA A 67 -14.12 4.59 1.21
CA ALA A 67 -14.42 5.63 2.20
C ALA A 67 -15.16 5.07 3.43
N ALA A 68 -16.10 4.14 3.23
CA ALA A 68 -16.83 3.47 4.33
C ALA A 68 -15.90 2.63 5.22
N LEU A 69 -14.87 2.01 4.63
CA LEU A 69 -13.77 1.37 5.34
C LEU A 69 -13.02 2.38 6.24
N GLY A 70 -12.83 3.59 5.77
CA GLY A 70 -12.03 4.63 6.43
C GLY A 70 -10.67 4.82 5.79
N ALA A 71 -10.46 4.25 4.60
CA ALA A 71 -9.26 4.47 3.80
C ALA A 71 -8.99 5.96 3.55
N LYS A 72 -7.72 6.34 3.48
CA LYS A 72 -7.29 7.72 3.23
C LYS A 72 -6.79 7.93 1.80
N TYR A 73 -6.37 6.86 1.16
CA TYR A 73 -5.93 6.85 -0.23
C TYR A 73 -6.45 5.61 -0.94
N ALA A 74 -6.51 5.70 -2.24
CA ALA A 74 -6.89 4.59 -3.09
C ALA A 74 -5.99 4.57 -4.33
N VAL A 75 -5.46 3.41 -4.66
CA VAL A 75 -4.63 3.18 -5.84
C VAL A 75 -5.45 2.34 -6.82
N LEU A 76 -5.67 2.87 -8.02
CA LEU A 76 -6.32 2.12 -9.10
C LEU A 76 -5.26 1.41 -9.94
N VAL A 77 -5.42 0.12 -10.15
CA VAL A 77 -4.63 -0.63 -11.13
C VAL A 77 -5.04 -0.18 -12.55
N ALA A 78 -4.38 0.89 -13.03
CA ALA A 78 -4.70 1.53 -14.30
C ALA A 78 -4.24 0.69 -15.52
N ASN A 79 -3.12 -0.03 -15.37
CA ASN A 79 -2.59 -0.97 -16.38
C ASN A 79 -1.91 -2.12 -15.67
N HIS A 80 -2.50 -3.32 -15.74
CA HIS A 80 -1.97 -4.56 -15.16
C HIS A 80 -1.18 -5.37 -16.20
N GLY A 81 -0.68 -6.53 -15.81
CA GLY A 81 0.12 -7.43 -16.63
C GLY A 81 -0.49 -7.85 -17.98
N THR A 82 -1.81 -7.71 -18.20
CA THR A 82 -2.40 -7.89 -19.54
C THR A 82 -2.03 -6.77 -20.50
N GLY A 83 -1.70 -5.57 -20.00
CA GLY A 83 -1.46 -4.37 -20.80
C GLY A 83 -2.73 -3.60 -21.18
N PHE A 84 -3.92 -4.01 -20.69
CA PHE A 84 -5.17 -3.29 -20.94
C PHE A 84 -5.22 -1.99 -20.14
N SER A 85 -5.50 -0.88 -20.80
CA SER A 85 -5.52 0.46 -20.20
C SER A 85 -6.91 0.86 -19.74
N LEU A 86 -7.09 1.23 -18.47
CA LEU A 86 -8.38 1.68 -17.92
C LEU A 86 -8.71 3.15 -18.25
N TRP A 87 -8.00 3.77 -19.19
CA TRP A 87 -8.24 5.12 -19.69
C TRP A 87 -8.17 5.16 -21.21
N ASN A 88 -8.64 6.26 -21.78
CA ASN A 88 -8.60 6.49 -23.23
C ASN A 88 -7.16 6.87 -23.67
N THR A 89 -6.25 5.88 -23.63
CA THR A 89 -4.87 6.09 -24.09
C THR A 89 -4.84 6.37 -25.61
N LYS A 90 -3.91 7.20 -26.04
CA LYS A 90 -3.64 7.47 -27.47
C LYS A 90 -2.49 6.62 -28.02
N VAL A 91 -1.89 5.77 -27.16
CA VAL A 91 -0.69 4.99 -27.50
C VAL A 91 -1.05 3.71 -28.25
N ASN A 92 -2.15 3.07 -27.89
CA ASN A 92 -2.63 1.83 -28.55
C ASN A 92 -4.15 1.71 -28.46
N ASP A 93 -4.69 0.67 -29.11
CA ASP A 93 -6.12 0.35 -29.18
C ASP A 93 -6.58 -0.66 -28.10
N PHE A 94 -5.72 -1.03 -27.15
CA PHE A 94 -6.03 -2.01 -26.10
C PHE A 94 -6.43 -1.29 -24.81
N SER A 95 -7.65 -0.74 -24.80
CA SER A 95 -8.12 0.10 -23.69
C SER A 95 -9.64 0.09 -23.54
N ILE A 96 -10.12 0.63 -22.43
CA ILE A 96 -11.54 0.79 -22.10
C ILE A 96 -12.30 1.64 -23.16
N ALA A 97 -11.61 2.52 -23.88
CA ALA A 97 -12.19 3.33 -24.95
C ALA A 97 -12.57 2.50 -26.20
N HIS A 98 -12.08 1.26 -26.30
CA HIS A 98 -12.40 0.33 -27.37
C HIS A 98 -13.46 -0.70 -26.95
N THR A 99 -14.11 -0.51 -25.81
CA THR A 99 -15.31 -1.24 -25.37
C THR A 99 -16.57 -0.45 -25.69
N ASP A 100 -17.76 -1.06 -25.50
CA ASP A 100 -19.02 -0.34 -25.62
C ASP A 100 -19.37 0.50 -24.37
N TRP A 101 -18.60 0.38 -23.28
CA TRP A 101 -18.84 1.13 -22.07
C TRP A 101 -18.77 2.65 -22.32
N ARG A 102 -19.81 3.38 -21.87
CA ARG A 102 -19.96 4.82 -22.16
C ARG A 102 -19.89 5.14 -23.68
N SER A 103 -20.30 4.20 -24.56
CA SER A 103 -20.23 4.32 -26.02
C SER A 103 -18.83 4.64 -26.56
N GLY A 104 -17.80 4.00 -25.98
CA GLY A 104 -16.39 4.21 -26.34
C GLY A 104 -15.77 5.52 -25.82
N GLY A 105 -16.53 6.30 -25.04
CA GLY A 105 -16.05 7.54 -24.41
C GLY A 105 -15.64 7.39 -22.94
N GLY A 106 -15.60 6.15 -22.42
CA GLY A 106 -15.34 5.88 -21.02
C GLY A 106 -13.88 6.13 -20.62
N ASP A 107 -13.67 6.65 -19.40
CA ASP A 107 -12.37 6.84 -18.77
C ASP A 107 -12.51 6.50 -17.28
N ILE A 108 -12.19 5.24 -16.93
CA ILE A 108 -12.30 4.76 -15.55
C ILE A 108 -11.36 5.53 -14.63
N CYS A 109 -10.15 5.87 -15.10
CA CYS A 109 -9.19 6.65 -14.33
C CYS A 109 -9.73 8.03 -13.97
N ARG A 110 -10.45 8.69 -14.89
CA ARG A 110 -11.10 9.99 -14.64
C ARG A 110 -12.21 9.87 -13.62
N GLU A 111 -13.15 8.94 -13.84
CA GLU A 111 -14.28 8.74 -12.93
C GLU A 111 -13.80 8.33 -11.52
N PHE A 112 -12.76 7.50 -11.42
CA PHE A 112 -12.13 7.14 -10.17
C PHE A 112 -11.51 8.34 -9.43
N VAL A 113 -10.72 9.15 -10.12
CA VAL A 113 -10.07 10.33 -9.50
C VAL A 113 -11.10 11.34 -9.04
N ASP A 114 -12.16 11.59 -9.84
CA ASP A 114 -13.24 12.50 -9.48
C ASP A 114 -14.03 11.98 -8.26
N ALA A 115 -14.27 10.67 -8.20
CA ALA A 115 -14.87 10.03 -7.03
C ALA A 115 -13.96 10.14 -5.79
N CYS A 116 -12.66 9.91 -5.92
CA CYS A 116 -11.72 10.10 -4.80
C CYS A 116 -11.81 11.50 -4.21
N ARG A 117 -11.81 12.52 -5.06
CA ARG A 117 -11.96 13.93 -4.63
C ARG A 117 -13.30 14.19 -3.94
N LYS A 118 -14.39 13.62 -4.48
CA LYS A 118 -15.74 13.74 -3.92
C LYS A 118 -15.83 13.14 -2.50
N TYR A 119 -15.20 11.99 -2.26
CA TYR A 119 -15.22 11.28 -0.98
C TYR A 119 -14.04 11.60 -0.06
N GLY A 120 -13.14 12.50 -0.45
CA GLY A 120 -12.01 12.94 0.36
C GLY A 120 -10.87 11.91 0.45
N LEU A 121 -10.81 10.96 -0.49
CA LEU A 121 -9.67 10.05 -0.64
C LEU A 121 -8.62 10.66 -1.56
N LYS A 122 -7.38 10.24 -1.37
CA LYS A 122 -6.24 10.65 -2.20
C LYS A 122 -6.05 9.61 -3.31
N PRO A 123 -6.14 10.01 -4.61
CA PRO A 123 -6.02 9.08 -5.72
C PRO A 123 -4.57 8.71 -6.00
N GLY A 124 -4.33 7.47 -6.37
CA GLY A 124 -3.07 6.95 -6.90
C GLY A 124 -3.30 6.04 -8.10
N PHE A 125 -2.24 5.77 -8.85
CA PHE A 125 -2.28 4.81 -9.96
C PHE A 125 -1.16 3.78 -9.86
N TYR A 126 -1.53 2.53 -10.07
CA TYR A 126 -0.62 1.42 -10.34
C TYR A 126 -0.41 1.29 -11.85
N TYR A 127 0.81 1.01 -12.23
CA TYR A 127 1.19 0.70 -13.60
C TYR A 127 2.26 -0.40 -13.63
N SER A 128 2.00 -1.51 -14.34
CA SER A 128 2.99 -2.58 -14.54
C SER A 128 3.92 -2.23 -15.70
N ILE A 129 5.22 -2.03 -15.40
CA ILE A 129 6.25 -1.83 -16.43
C ILE A 129 6.92 -3.14 -16.84
N VAL A 130 7.11 -4.03 -15.86
CA VAL A 130 7.92 -5.25 -16.03
C VAL A 130 7.15 -6.41 -16.66
N CYS A 131 5.82 -6.30 -16.69
CA CYS A 131 4.93 -7.27 -17.34
C CYS A 131 3.92 -6.56 -18.22
N ASN A 132 3.77 -7.00 -19.48
CA ASN A 132 2.75 -6.50 -20.37
C ASN A 132 2.45 -7.52 -21.48
N GLY A 133 1.33 -8.22 -21.37
CA GLY A 133 0.94 -9.26 -22.32
C GLY A 133 0.62 -8.74 -23.74
N TYR A 134 0.14 -7.50 -23.86
CA TYR A 134 -0.13 -6.88 -25.16
C TYR A 134 1.16 -6.68 -25.99
N TYR A 135 2.26 -6.33 -25.32
CA TYR A 135 3.58 -6.14 -25.92
C TYR A 135 4.46 -7.39 -25.83
N ASP A 136 3.97 -8.49 -25.24
CA ASP A 136 4.73 -9.72 -25.00
C ASP A 136 6.01 -9.45 -24.19
N ILE A 137 5.84 -8.76 -23.09
CA ILE A 137 6.86 -8.50 -22.06
C ILE A 137 6.50 -9.31 -20.82
N ASN A 138 7.46 -10.13 -20.37
CA ASN A 138 7.24 -11.07 -19.27
C ASN A 138 8.45 -11.08 -18.34
N ASN A 139 8.24 -10.80 -17.05
CA ASN A 139 9.29 -10.76 -16.02
C ASN A 139 9.86 -12.15 -15.66
N ASP A 140 9.12 -13.22 -15.93
CA ASP A 140 9.57 -14.59 -15.65
C ASP A 140 10.56 -15.13 -16.71
N GLU A 141 10.76 -14.39 -17.81
CA GLU A 141 11.61 -14.81 -18.91
C GLU A 141 12.79 -13.83 -19.09
N PRO A 142 13.97 -14.32 -19.50
CA PRO A 142 15.07 -13.43 -19.83
C PRO A 142 14.65 -12.42 -20.89
N GLN A 143 14.73 -11.13 -20.57
CA GLN A 143 14.42 -10.02 -21.47
C GLN A 143 15.71 -9.41 -21.99
N ASP A 144 15.75 -9.09 -23.27
CA ASP A 144 16.76 -8.18 -23.82
C ASP A 144 16.28 -6.73 -23.65
N TYR A 145 16.50 -6.16 -22.47
CA TYR A 145 16.11 -4.78 -22.15
C TYR A 145 16.73 -3.70 -23.05
N ARG A 146 17.70 -4.07 -23.89
CA ARG A 146 18.34 -3.17 -24.86
C ARG A 146 17.97 -3.49 -26.29
N GLY A 147 17.20 -4.56 -26.52
CA GLY A 147 16.71 -4.94 -27.83
C GLY A 147 15.64 -3.98 -28.36
N ASN A 148 15.53 -3.88 -29.69
CA ASN A 148 14.60 -2.96 -30.35
C ASN A 148 13.14 -3.13 -29.92
N LYS A 149 12.69 -4.37 -29.69
CA LYS A 149 11.32 -4.65 -29.20
C LYS A 149 11.08 -3.98 -27.86
N TYR A 150 12.01 -4.16 -26.92
CA TYR A 150 11.89 -3.60 -25.60
C TYR A 150 12.00 -2.07 -25.60
N GLN A 151 12.89 -1.50 -26.41
CA GLN A 151 13.00 -0.05 -26.55
C GLN A 151 11.71 0.59 -27.08
N HIS A 152 11.08 -0.03 -28.08
CA HIS A 152 9.77 0.42 -28.57
C HIS A 152 8.70 0.32 -27.49
N TYR A 153 8.68 -0.76 -26.69
CA TYR A 153 7.77 -0.89 -25.54
C TYR A 153 8.00 0.24 -24.54
N LEU A 154 9.23 0.58 -24.19
CA LEU A 154 9.53 1.67 -23.26
C LEU A 154 9.07 3.04 -23.78
N GLU A 155 9.13 3.30 -25.10
CA GLU A 155 8.56 4.51 -25.69
C GLU A 155 7.04 4.59 -25.46
N CYS A 156 6.34 3.46 -25.61
CA CYS A 156 4.91 3.36 -25.32
C CYS A 156 4.62 3.58 -23.83
N VAL A 157 5.38 2.94 -22.93
CA VAL A 157 5.28 3.12 -21.48
C VAL A 157 5.46 4.59 -21.10
N GLU A 158 6.52 5.23 -21.59
CA GLU A 158 6.79 6.65 -21.30
C GLU A 158 5.63 7.55 -21.76
N ALA A 159 5.07 7.28 -22.94
CA ALA A 159 3.93 8.03 -23.45
C ALA A 159 2.67 7.82 -22.57
N GLN A 160 2.38 6.58 -22.16
CA GLN A 160 1.26 6.25 -21.28
C GLN A 160 1.41 6.84 -19.88
N LEU A 161 2.61 6.79 -19.30
CA LEU A 161 2.90 7.43 -18.00
C LEU A 161 2.74 8.95 -18.07
N LYS A 162 3.14 9.59 -19.16
CA LYS A 162 2.88 11.03 -19.37
C LYS A 162 1.40 11.35 -19.41
N GLU A 163 0.58 10.51 -20.06
CA GLU A 163 -0.88 10.64 -20.04
C GLU A 163 -1.41 10.56 -18.59
N LEU A 164 -1.10 9.48 -17.87
CA LEU A 164 -1.57 9.23 -16.50
C LEU A 164 -1.13 10.32 -15.52
N TRP A 165 0.11 10.81 -15.63
CA TRP A 165 0.66 11.78 -14.67
C TRP A 165 0.32 13.24 -14.97
N SER A 166 -0.10 13.56 -16.19
CA SER A 166 -0.42 14.95 -16.58
C SER A 166 -1.91 15.24 -16.69
N GLN A 167 -2.78 14.24 -16.89
CA GLN A 167 -4.17 14.50 -17.23
C GLN A 167 -5.14 14.46 -16.04
N TYR A 168 -4.76 13.83 -14.93
CA TYR A 168 -5.68 13.54 -13.80
C TYR A 168 -5.44 14.42 -12.57
N GLY A 169 -4.52 15.39 -12.65
CA GLY A 169 -4.12 16.27 -11.55
C GLY A 169 -3.15 15.59 -10.58
N GLU A 170 -3.11 16.08 -9.36
CA GLU A 170 -2.17 15.58 -8.34
C GLU A 170 -2.57 14.17 -7.89
N LEU A 171 -1.57 13.27 -7.91
CA LEU A 171 -1.67 11.90 -7.42
C LEU A 171 -0.97 11.78 -6.08
N ALA A 172 -1.53 10.98 -5.20
CA ALA A 172 -0.97 10.72 -3.88
C ALA A 172 0.11 9.65 -3.94
N GLU A 173 -0.12 8.62 -4.74
CA GLU A 173 0.78 7.49 -4.87
C GLU A 173 0.86 6.98 -6.31
N ILE A 174 2.07 6.62 -6.71
CA ILE A 174 2.38 5.93 -7.95
C ILE A 174 2.98 4.58 -7.57
N TRP A 175 2.37 3.50 -8.07
CA TRP A 175 2.67 2.15 -7.66
C TRP A 175 3.22 1.32 -8.83
N PHE A 176 4.46 0.82 -8.69
CA PHE A 176 5.10 -0.02 -9.69
C PHE A 176 5.25 -1.45 -9.15
N ASP A 177 4.52 -2.39 -9.76
CA ASP A 177 4.62 -3.79 -9.40
C ASP A 177 5.92 -4.40 -9.90
N GLY A 178 6.66 -5.04 -8.98
CA GLY A 178 7.98 -5.56 -9.26
C GLY A 178 9.06 -4.49 -9.48
N GLY A 179 8.72 -3.21 -9.24
CA GLY A 179 9.64 -2.09 -9.35
C GLY A 179 9.88 -1.61 -10.78
N VAL A 180 11.01 -0.94 -10.98
CA VAL A 180 11.41 -0.34 -12.25
C VAL A 180 12.84 -0.76 -12.62
N ILE A 181 13.09 -0.99 -13.91
CA ILE A 181 14.43 -1.28 -14.40
C ILE A 181 15.20 0.04 -14.49
N PRO A 182 16.38 0.16 -13.86
CA PRO A 182 17.14 1.39 -13.89
C PRO A 182 17.76 1.66 -15.28
N PRO A 183 18.04 2.92 -15.63
CA PRO A 183 18.54 3.30 -16.94
C PRO A 183 19.84 2.60 -17.35
N GLU A 184 20.74 2.34 -16.41
CA GLU A 184 22.00 1.63 -16.68
C GLU A 184 21.79 0.16 -17.08
N GLN A 185 20.63 -0.41 -16.75
CA GLN A 185 20.20 -1.75 -17.18
C GLN A 185 19.29 -1.72 -18.41
N GLY A 186 19.01 -0.53 -18.96
CA GLY A 186 18.21 -0.36 -20.18
C GLY A 186 16.76 0.08 -19.92
N GLY A 187 16.39 0.40 -18.68
CA GLY A 187 15.07 0.94 -18.33
C GLY A 187 14.92 2.44 -18.59
N LEU A 188 13.76 2.98 -18.27
CA LEU A 188 13.45 4.40 -18.38
C LEU A 188 14.07 5.21 -17.23
N ASP A 189 14.55 6.41 -17.54
CA ASP A 189 14.85 7.42 -16.53
C ASP A 189 13.56 8.10 -16.07
N LEU A 190 12.94 7.54 -15.04
CA LEU A 190 11.62 7.99 -14.55
C LEU A 190 11.69 9.14 -13.56
N THR A 191 12.82 9.37 -12.88
CA THR A 191 12.95 10.41 -11.87
C THR A 191 12.66 11.82 -12.41
N PRO A 192 13.21 12.25 -13.57
CA PRO A 192 12.87 13.54 -14.16
C PRO A 192 11.39 13.68 -14.53
N LEU A 193 10.74 12.59 -14.97
CA LEU A 193 9.31 12.59 -15.30
C LEU A 193 8.44 12.72 -14.04
N LEU A 194 8.76 11.96 -12.98
CA LEU A 194 8.10 12.06 -11.68
C LEU A 194 8.21 13.47 -11.12
N LEU A 195 9.41 14.03 -11.07
CA LEU A 195 9.64 15.40 -10.57
C LEU A 195 8.93 16.47 -11.40
N LYS A 196 8.74 16.24 -12.70
CA LYS A 196 8.06 17.18 -13.59
C LYS A 196 6.53 17.13 -13.42
N TYR A 197 5.93 15.95 -13.36
CA TYR A 197 4.49 15.78 -13.43
C TYR A 197 3.84 15.51 -12.07
N GLN A 198 4.53 14.80 -11.19
CA GLN A 198 4.01 14.36 -9.87
C GLN A 198 5.07 14.53 -8.76
N PRO A 199 5.59 15.76 -8.54
CA PRO A 199 6.72 15.99 -7.63
C PRO A 199 6.44 15.67 -6.16
N ASN A 200 5.16 15.53 -5.79
CA ASN A 200 4.72 15.27 -4.42
C ASN A 200 4.22 13.84 -4.20
N ALA A 201 4.10 13.03 -5.25
CA ALA A 201 3.57 11.68 -5.12
C ALA A 201 4.53 10.79 -4.32
N ILE A 202 3.97 9.92 -3.49
CA ILE A 202 4.70 8.77 -2.97
C ILE A 202 4.92 7.79 -4.13
N CYS A 203 6.06 7.11 -4.14
CA CYS A 203 6.34 6.13 -5.17
C CYS A 203 6.66 4.76 -4.53
N PHE A 204 5.78 3.79 -4.73
CA PHE A 204 6.01 2.42 -4.33
C PHE A 204 6.92 1.73 -5.34
N GLN A 205 8.05 1.19 -4.84
CA GLN A 205 9.09 0.54 -5.66
C GLN A 205 9.56 1.40 -6.87
N GLY A 206 9.59 2.71 -6.69
CA GLY A 206 10.02 3.66 -7.73
C GLY A 206 11.53 3.72 -7.93
N PRO A 207 12.02 4.63 -8.81
CA PRO A 207 13.45 4.82 -9.06
C PRO A 207 14.22 5.10 -7.78
N GLY A 208 15.41 4.52 -7.64
CA GLY A 208 16.19 4.59 -6.40
C GLY A 208 16.59 6.00 -5.96
N ASP A 209 16.72 6.94 -6.87
CA ASP A 209 17.05 8.34 -6.63
C ASP A 209 15.82 9.24 -6.40
N TYR A 210 14.59 8.72 -6.56
CA TYR A 210 13.39 9.52 -6.26
C TYR A 210 13.20 9.68 -4.74
N PRO A 211 12.97 10.90 -4.22
CA PRO A 211 13.05 11.17 -2.79
C PRO A 211 11.90 10.63 -1.95
N HIS A 212 10.72 10.39 -2.55
CA HIS A 212 9.50 10.02 -1.84
C HIS A 212 9.16 8.54 -1.99
N ASN A 213 10.16 7.68 -2.15
CA ASN A 213 9.96 6.25 -2.27
C ASN A 213 9.50 5.61 -0.96
N VAL A 214 8.65 4.61 -1.11
CA VAL A 214 8.31 3.62 -0.10
C VAL A 214 8.70 2.23 -0.61
N ARG A 215 8.87 1.29 0.29
CA ARG A 215 9.29 -0.06 -0.03
C ARG A 215 8.19 -1.08 0.26
N TRP A 216 8.21 -2.16 -0.47
CA TRP A 216 7.40 -3.32 -0.16
C TRP A 216 7.91 -4.04 1.09
N VAL A 217 6.99 -4.60 1.89
CA VAL A 217 7.35 -5.39 3.08
C VAL A 217 7.83 -6.81 2.76
N GLY A 218 7.62 -7.28 1.52
CA GLY A 218 8.11 -8.57 1.03
C GLY A 218 7.11 -9.73 1.09
N ASN A 219 5.85 -9.47 1.43
CA ASN A 219 4.76 -10.47 1.39
C ASN A 219 3.42 -9.79 1.10
N GLU A 220 2.46 -10.56 0.61
CA GLU A 220 1.08 -10.15 0.32
C GLU A 220 0.09 -10.62 1.41
N ASP A 221 0.56 -10.82 2.63
CA ASP A 221 -0.24 -11.30 3.76
C ASP A 221 -0.76 -10.16 4.65
N GLY A 222 -0.41 -8.90 4.35
CA GLY A 222 -0.72 -7.75 5.19
C GLY A 222 0.05 -7.75 6.51
N LEU A 223 1.23 -8.35 6.55
CA LEU A 223 2.00 -8.57 7.78
C LEU A 223 3.37 -7.90 7.70
N ALA A 224 3.61 -6.91 8.57
CA ALA A 224 4.94 -6.37 8.79
C ALA A 224 5.71 -7.19 9.85
N PRO A 225 7.04 -7.29 9.74
CA PRO A 225 7.88 -7.84 10.80
C PRO A 225 7.65 -7.17 12.15
N GLU A 226 7.95 -7.89 13.24
CA GLU A 226 7.79 -7.35 14.60
C GLU A 226 8.53 -6.00 14.77
N ASN A 227 9.75 -5.89 14.25
CA ASN A 227 10.50 -4.66 14.18
C ASN A 227 10.63 -4.22 12.72
N CYS A 228 9.72 -3.37 12.25
CA CYS A 228 9.72 -2.84 10.90
C CYS A 228 10.27 -1.41 10.90
N TRP A 229 11.52 -1.26 10.49
CA TRP A 229 12.19 0.05 10.42
C TRP A 229 11.82 0.78 9.14
N ALA A 230 11.64 2.09 9.22
CA ALA A 230 11.37 2.92 8.04
C ALA A 230 12.65 3.31 7.27
N THR A 231 13.78 2.77 7.64
CA THR A 231 15.08 3.06 7.04
C THR A 231 15.72 1.80 6.45
N THR A 232 16.54 1.97 5.41
CA THR A 232 17.21 0.86 4.70
C THR A 232 18.53 1.33 4.10
N ASN A 233 19.44 0.40 3.83
CA ASN A 233 20.66 0.63 3.06
C ASN A 233 20.46 0.40 1.56
N ALA A 234 19.40 -0.31 1.15
CA ALA A 234 19.05 -0.45 -0.25
C ALA A 234 18.47 0.89 -0.76
N GLY A 235 19.25 1.60 -1.57
CA GLY A 235 18.83 2.85 -2.22
C GLY A 235 17.97 2.63 -3.45
N GLU A 236 17.89 1.40 -3.93
CA GLU A 236 17.31 1.05 -5.22
C GLU A 236 16.08 0.19 -5.05
N ALA A 237 15.01 0.55 -5.76
CA ALA A 237 13.95 -0.38 -6.09
C ALA A 237 14.54 -1.33 -7.15
N ARG A 238 14.85 -2.54 -6.79
CA ARG A 238 15.42 -3.51 -7.72
C ARG A 238 14.32 -4.37 -8.30
N TYR A 239 14.28 -4.40 -9.61
CA TYR A 239 13.78 -5.52 -10.36
C TYR A 239 14.96 -6.44 -10.71
N ASP A 240 15.29 -7.41 -9.91
CA ASP A 240 16.23 -8.49 -10.25
C ASP A 240 15.88 -9.82 -9.58
N GLY A 241 14.68 -9.90 -8.94
CA GLY A 241 14.28 -11.09 -8.17
C GLY A 241 15.16 -11.36 -6.94
N THR A 242 16.19 -10.54 -6.71
CA THR A 242 17.06 -10.62 -5.54
C THR A 242 16.72 -9.52 -4.55
N VAL A 243 15.46 -9.40 -4.20
CA VAL A 243 15.11 -8.74 -2.95
C VAL A 243 15.71 -9.67 -1.88
N ASN A 244 16.75 -9.22 -1.22
CA ASN A 244 17.21 -9.89 -0.01
C ASN A 244 16.07 -9.81 1.00
N ASP A 245 15.25 -10.85 1.07
CA ASP A 245 13.99 -10.91 1.80
C ASP A 245 14.10 -10.46 3.26
N GLU A 246 15.25 -10.68 3.89
CA GLU A 246 15.49 -10.25 5.26
C GLU A 246 15.63 -8.73 5.43
N GLN A 247 16.22 -8.01 4.46
CA GLN A 247 16.42 -6.54 4.58
C GLN A 247 15.25 -5.74 4.03
N SER A 248 14.51 -6.24 3.06
CA SER A 248 13.33 -5.55 2.51
C SER A 248 12.18 -5.53 3.53
N GLY A 249 11.90 -6.63 4.20
CA GLY A 249 10.83 -6.72 5.19
C GLY A 249 11.12 -5.92 6.46
N THR A 250 12.25 -6.17 7.09
CA THR A 250 12.60 -5.59 8.40
C THR A 250 13.11 -4.16 8.32
N GLY A 251 13.81 -3.79 7.25
CA GLY A 251 14.58 -2.56 7.17
C GLY A 251 15.85 -2.63 8.04
N ASP A 252 16.51 -1.48 8.20
CA ASP A 252 17.75 -1.34 8.98
C ASP A 252 17.64 -0.08 9.86
N PRO A 253 17.75 -0.18 11.19
CA PRO A 253 17.64 0.98 12.08
C PRO A 253 18.68 2.06 11.79
N ASP A 254 19.84 1.71 11.23
CA ASP A 254 20.94 2.62 10.89
C ASP A 254 21.05 2.86 9.38
N GLY A 255 19.98 2.53 8.63
CA GLY A 255 19.89 2.67 7.18
C GLY A 255 20.09 4.11 6.69
N LYS A 256 20.70 4.24 5.50
CA LYS A 256 21.03 5.54 4.88
C LYS A 256 19.84 6.27 4.31
N TYR A 257 18.82 5.53 3.87
CA TYR A 257 17.66 6.06 3.17
C TYR A 257 16.41 5.87 4.01
N TYR A 258 15.55 6.91 4.05
CA TYR A 258 14.22 6.77 4.62
C TYR A 258 13.32 6.16 3.54
N ARG A 259 12.89 4.92 3.75
CA ARG A 259 12.04 4.12 2.86
C ARG A 259 11.01 3.39 3.71
N PRO A 260 9.93 4.07 4.14
CA PRO A 260 8.92 3.44 4.97
C PRO A 260 8.27 2.26 4.24
N ALA A 261 7.83 1.27 5.00
CA ALA A 261 7.24 0.06 4.46
C ALA A 261 5.75 0.24 4.16
N GLU A 262 5.30 -0.32 3.05
CA GLU A 262 3.91 -0.63 2.78
C GLU A 262 3.72 -2.14 2.79
N THR A 263 2.70 -2.60 3.51
CA THR A 263 2.16 -3.94 3.41
C THR A 263 0.97 -3.92 2.49
N ASP A 264 0.84 -4.93 1.68
CA ASP A 264 -0.33 -5.16 0.86
C ASP A 264 -0.93 -6.53 1.15
N MET A 265 -2.20 -6.71 0.85
CA MET A 265 -2.89 -7.98 0.91
C MET A 265 -4.20 -7.93 0.13
N PRO A 266 -4.62 -9.04 -0.50
CA PRO A 266 -5.96 -9.11 -1.07
C PRO A 266 -7.05 -9.10 0.04
N ASN A 267 -8.28 -8.79 -0.32
CA ASN A 267 -9.41 -8.89 0.62
C ASN A 267 -9.98 -10.32 0.76
N ARG A 268 -9.37 -11.27 0.07
CA ARG A 268 -9.70 -12.71 0.07
C ARG A 268 -8.42 -13.52 0.28
N THR A 269 -8.56 -14.78 0.67
CA THR A 269 -7.42 -15.69 0.84
C THR A 269 -6.74 -15.98 -0.50
N HIS A 270 -5.48 -16.38 -0.47
CA HIS A 270 -4.70 -16.71 -1.69
C HIS A 270 -5.24 -17.93 -2.46
N GLU A 271 -6.22 -18.67 -1.90
CA GLU A 271 -6.94 -19.74 -2.60
C GLU A 271 -7.92 -19.20 -3.64
N ALA A 272 -8.34 -17.92 -3.50
CA ALA A 272 -9.22 -17.27 -4.45
C ALA A 272 -8.52 -16.99 -5.78
N PHE A 273 -9.31 -16.67 -6.80
CA PHE A 273 -8.80 -16.41 -8.14
C PHE A 273 -7.76 -15.28 -8.15
N GLY A 274 -6.68 -15.47 -8.93
CA GLY A 274 -5.57 -14.52 -8.98
C GLY A 274 -4.87 -14.30 -7.63
N GLY A 275 -4.84 -15.32 -6.75
CA GLY A 275 -4.25 -15.17 -5.42
C GLY A 275 -5.08 -14.28 -4.49
N GLY A 276 -6.36 -14.07 -4.79
CA GLY A 276 -7.27 -13.18 -4.06
C GLY A 276 -7.34 -11.75 -4.60
N TRP A 277 -6.46 -11.37 -5.52
CA TRP A 277 -6.42 -10.04 -6.12
C TRP A 277 -7.48 -9.83 -7.21
N ALA A 278 -7.91 -10.89 -7.89
CA ALA A 278 -8.92 -10.85 -8.93
C ALA A 278 -10.22 -11.53 -8.49
N TRP A 279 -11.33 -11.12 -9.09
CA TRP A 279 -12.65 -11.60 -8.71
C TRP A 279 -13.07 -12.83 -9.52
N GLN A 280 -13.75 -13.78 -8.86
CA GLN A 280 -14.51 -14.85 -9.46
C GLN A 280 -15.83 -15.08 -8.71
N PRO A 281 -16.89 -15.58 -9.40
CA PRO A 281 -18.14 -15.92 -8.73
C PRO A 281 -17.97 -17.13 -7.80
N ASN A 282 -18.78 -17.17 -6.73
CA ASN A 282 -18.84 -18.27 -5.76
C ASN A 282 -17.60 -18.39 -4.84
N GLU A 283 -16.82 -17.33 -4.73
CA GLU A 283 -15.64 -17.24 -3.84
C GLU A 283 -15.89 -16.40 -2.57
N GLU A 284 -17.18 -16.11 -2.24
CA GLU A 284 -17.55 -15.29 -1.09
C GLU A 284 -17.07 -15.90 0.24
N HIS A 285 -16.96 -17.23 0.28
CA HIS A 285 -16.47 -17.97 1.45
C HIS A 285 -14.95 -17.82 1.69
N LEU A 286 -14.22 -17.31 0.71
CA LEU A 286 -12.77 -17.06 0.78
C LEU A 286 -12.44 -15.63 1.25
N ARG A 287 -13.43 -14.80 1.58
CA ARG A 287 -13.23 -13.47 2.16
C ARG A 287 -12.61 -13.58 3.56
N PHE A 288 -11.68 -12.71 3.86
CA PHE A 288 -11.25 -12.53 5.25
C PHE A 288 -12.38 -11.97 6.12
N SER A 289 -12.50 -12.44 7.35
CA SER A 289 -13.42 -11.83 8.30
C SER A 289 -12.95 -10.44 8.73
N PRO A 290 -13.81 -9.53 9.19
CA PRO A 290 -13.40 -8.24 9.74
C PRO A 290 -12.39 -8.35 10.88
N GLU A 291 -12.46 -9.42 11.69
CA GLU A 291 -11.56 -9.71 12.79
C GLU A 291 -10.15 -10.12 12.28
N GLN A 292 -10.07 -10.93 11.22
CA GLN A 292 -8.80 -11.27 10.55
C GLN A 292 -8.15 -10.02 9.94
N LEU A 293 -8.94 -9.16 9.27
CA LEU A 293 -8.45 -7.89 8.73
C LEU A 293 -7.99 -6.93 9.83
N LEU A 294 -8.65 -6.93 11.02
CA LEU A 294 -8.19 -6.16 12.17
C LEU A 294 -6.86 -6.68 12.71
N ASP A 295 -6.65 -8.00 12.76
CA ASP A 295 -5.35 -8.58 13.14
C ASP A 295 -4.25 -8.14 12.16
N CYS A 296 -4.52 -8.19 10.84
CA CYS A 296 -3.59 -7.67 9.84
C CYS A 296 -3.30 -6.17 10.03
N TYR A 297 -4.33 -5.33 10.31
CA TYR A 297 -4.14 -3.91 10.62
C TYR A 297 -3.23 -3.69 11.83
N ILE A 298 -3.42 -4.45 12.91
CA ILE A 298 -2.57 -4.40 14.10
C ILE A 298 -1.13 -4.82 13.78
N ARG A 299 -0.97 -5.81 12.91
CA ARG A 299 0.33 -6.40 12.55
C ARG A 299 0.99 -5.74 11.33
N SER A 300 0.37 -4.72 10.74
CA SER A 300 0.93 -3.86 9.69
C SER A 300 1.05 -2.42 10.18
N VAL A 301 -0.06 -1.68 10.27
CA VAL A 301 -0.09 -0.29 10.75
C VAL A 301 0.45 -0.19 12.18
N GLY A 302 0.12 -1.17 13.03
CA GLY A 302 0.66 -1.27 14.37
C GLY A 302 2.12 -1.71 14.46
N ARG A 303 2.81 -1.88 13.33
CA ARG A 303 4.24 -2.20 13.22
C ARG A 303 4.98 -1.28 12.27
N ASN A 304 4.59 0.01 12.28
CA ASN A 304 5.27 1.07 11.53
C ASN A 304 5.21 0.91 9.99
N SER A 305 4.12 0.35 9.46
CA SER A 305 3.87 0.21 8.03
C SER A 305 2.51 0.81 7.68
N ASN A 306 2.25 1.16 6.42
CA ASN A 306 0.88 1.36 5.96
C ASN A 306 0.30 0.02 5.48
N LEU A 307 -1.02 -0.10 5.46
CA LEU A 307 -1.74 -1.25 4.90
C LEU A 307 -2.50 -0.84 3.64
N LEU A 308 -2.21 -1.50 2.53
CA LEU A 308 -2.92 -1.37 1.26
C LEU A 308 -3.79 -2.61 1.04
N LEU A 309 -5.12 -2.49 1.18
CA LEU A 309 -6.06 -3.60 1.10
C LEU A 309 -6.63 -3.74 -0.31
N GLY A 310 -6.52 -4.93 -0.91
CA GLY A 310 -7.05 -5.23 -2.22
C GLY A 310 -8.58 -5.11 -2.30
N MET A 311 -9.06 -4.64 -3.45
CA MET A 311 -10.48 -4.59 -3.83
C MET A 311 -10.65 -5.29 -5.17
N ALA A 312 -11.13 -6.54 -5.17
CA ALA A 312 -11.38 -7.31 -6.38
C ALA A 312 -12.75 -6.95 -6.99
N ILE A 313 -12.73 -6.32 -8.15
CA ILE A 313 -13.94 -5.86 -8.85
C ILE A 313 -14.49 -6.97 -9.77
N GLY A 314 -15.79 -7.19 -9.74
CA GLY A 314 -16.47 -8.22 -10.53
C GLY A 314 -16.56 -7.92 -12.03
N THR A 315 -16.89 -8.95 -12.82
CA THR A 315 -17.07 -8.83 -14.28
C THR A 315 -18.20 -7.89 -14.67
N ASP A 316 -19.17 -7.65 -13.77
CA ASP A 316 -20.22 -6.66 -13.98
C ASP A 316 -19.77 -5.22 -13.71
N GLY A 317 -18.53 -5.03 -13.20
CA GLY A 317 -17.96 -3.74 -12.85
C GLY A 317 -18.24 -3.27 -11.42
N SER A 318 -18.95 -4.06 -10.60
CA SER A 318 -19.25 -3.69 -9.21
C SER A 318 -18.25 -4.30 -8.23
N PHE A 319 -18.01 -3.62 -7.09
CA PHE A 319 -17.35 -4.19 -5.92
C PHE A 319 -18.41 -4.89 -5.05
N GLN A 320 -18.31 -6.20 -4.92
CA GLN A 320 -19.35 -7.01 -4.26
C GLN A 320 -19.09 -7.23 -2.76
N ASP A 321 -17.94 -6.82 -2.24
CA ASP A 321 -17.52 -7.05 -0.84
C ASP A 321 -17.71 -5.79 0.03
N GLU A 322 -18.66 -4.90 -0.31
CA GLU A 322 -18.93 -3.63 0.40
C GLU A 322 -19.20 -3.84 1.89
N GLU A 323 -19.95 -4.88 2.25
CA GLU A 323 -20.26 -5.18 3.67
C GLU A 323 -19.02 -5.56 4.47
N GLN A 324 -18.09 -6.33 3.88
CA GLN A 324 -16.80 -6.67 4.51
C GLN A 324 -16.03 -5.41 4.88
N PHE A 325 -15.91 -4.46 3.94
CA PHE A 325 -15.19 -3.20 4.13
C PHE A 325 -15.87 -2.31 5.18
N ALA A 326 -17.18 -2.16 5.10
CA ALA A 326 -17.94 -1.36 6.06
C ALA A 326 -17.82 -1.91 7.49
N ARG A 327 -17.91 -3.25 7.67
CA ARG A 327 -17.77 -3.92 8.97
C ARG A 327 -16.35 -3.83 9.51
N PHE A 328 -15.34 -4.00 8.67
CA PHE A 328 -13.95 -3.84 9.08
C PHE A 328 -13.66 -2.40 9.53
N GLY A 329 -14.08 -1.40 8.76
CA GLY A 329 -13.95 0.00 9.16
C GLY A 329 -14.67 0.34 10.46
N ALA A 330 -15.88 -0.21 10.66
CA ALA A 330 -16.61 -0.07 11.91
C ALA A 330 -15.85 -0.70 13.10
N LEU A 331 -15.19 -1.84 12.88
CA LEU A 331 -14.41 -2.54 13.89
C LEU A 331 -13.14 -1.76 14.28
N ILE A 332 -12.43 -1.16 13.32
CA ILE A 332 -11.29 -0.26 13.59
C ILE A 332 -11.75 0.92 14.46
N ARG A 333 -12.84 1.59 14.04
CA ARG A 333 -13.40 2.74 14.81
C ARG A 333 -13.85 2.35 16.21
N LYS A 334 -14.46 1.18 16.37
CA LYS A 334 -14.86 0.65 17.69
C LYS A 334 -13.65 0.36 18.56
N THR A 335 -12.57 -0.19 17.99
CA THR A 335 -11.38 -0.62 18.75
C THR A 335 -10.49 0.56 19.11
N PHE A 336 -10.28 1.51 18.19
CA PHE A 336 -9.30 2.59 18.32
C PHE A 336 -9.92 4.00 18.27
N GLY A 337 -11.25 4.15 18.32
CA GLY A 337 -11.89 5.45 18.16
C GLY A 337 -11.84 6.33 19.42
N SER A 338 -11.83 5.73 20.62
CA SER A 338 -11.84 6.47 21.87
C SER A 338 -10.94 5.78 22.90
N PRO A 339 -9.74 6.34 23.18
CA PRO A 339 -8.86 5.78 24.19
C PRO A 339 -9.43 6.00 25.61
N ALA A 340 -9.18 5.03 26.52
CA ALA A 340 -9.45 5.18 27.94
C ALA A 340 -8.53 6.23 28.59
N ALA A 341 -7.31 6.38 28.06
CA ALA A 341 -6.39 7.46 28.43
C ALA A 341 -5.50 7.83 27.23
N LEU A 342 -5.14 9.11 27.13
CA LEU A 342 -4.27 9.66 26.10
C LEU A 342 -3.32 10.69 26.73
N VAL A 343 -2.03 10.58 26.40
CA VAL A 343 -1.03 11.58 26.74
C VAL A 343 -0.34 12.05 25.47
N GLU A 344 -0.49 13.32 25.14
CA GLU A 344 0.08 13.94 23.94
C GLU A 344 1.42 14.64 24.25
N ASN A 345 2.38 14.53 23.35
CA ASN A 345 3.71 15.14 23.43
C ASN A 345 4.40 14.97 24.80
N PRO A 346 4.38 13.77 25.40
CA PRO A 346 4.99 13.58 26.70
C PRO A 346 6.49 13.77 26.64
N VAL A 347 7.05 14.40 27.68
CA VAL A 347 8.49 14.48 27.87
C VAL A 347 8.94 13.34 28.77
N PRO A 348 9.70 12.36 28.27
CA PRO A 348 10.17 11.25 29.11
C PRO A 348 11.01 11.73 30.29
N LYS A 349 10.67 11.32 31.51
CA LYS A 349 11.47 11.57 32.72
C LYS A 349 12.30 10.33 33.01
N ALA A 350 13.63 10.45 33.00
CA ALA A 350 14.55 9.32 33.09
C ALA A 350 14.21 8.18 32.12
N GLY A 351 13.83 8.53 30.87
CA GLY A 351 13.47 7.57 29.83
C GLY A 351 12.07 6.96 29.97
N LYS A 352 11.23 7.41 30.91
CA LYS A 352 9.90 6.83 31.17
C LYS A 352 8.78 7.85 30.99
N VAL A 353 7.63 7.35 30.51
CA VAL A 353 6.36 8.05 30.48
C VAL A 353 5.31 7.14 31.13
N THR A 354 4.62 7.64 32.16
CA THR A 354 3.53 6.92 32.83
C THR A 354 2.20 7.56 32.48
N VAL A 355 1.25 6.73 32.05
CA VAL A 355 -0.14 7.07 31.78
C VAL A 355 -0.98 6.51 32.92
N SER A 356 -1.62 7.38 33.70
CA SER A 356 -2.55 6.97 34.75
C SER A 356 -3.89 6.57 34.17
N LEU A 357 -4.48 5.51 34.67
CA LEU A 357 -5.76 4.97 34.23
C LEU A 357 -6.81 5.10 35.36
N PRO A 358 -8.10 4.99 35.03
CA PRO A 358 -9.12 4.69 36.07
C PRO A 358 -8.77 3.40 36.82
N GLU A 359 -9.20 3.32 38.09
CA GLU A 359 -8.93 2.16 38.93
C GLU A 359 -9.37 0.86 38.25
N ASN A 360 -8.47 -0.12 38.25
CA ASN A 360 -8.68 -1.46 37.68
C ASN A 360 -9.19 -1.46 36.22
N GLN A 361 -8.72 -0.53 35.40
CA GLN A 361 -9.11 -0.40 34.00
C GLN A 361 -8.69 -1.62 33.17
N PRO A 362 -9.61 -2.30 32.46
CA PRO A 362 -9.21 -3.29 31.44
C PRO A 362 -8.44 -2.64 30.31
N VAL A 363 -7.29 -3.18 29.97
CA VAL A 363 -6.42 -2.70 28.87
C VAL A 363 -6.28 -3.80 27.84
N LYS A 364 -6.74 -3.53 26.61
CA LYS A 364 -6.58 -4.40 25.45
C LYS A 364 -5.41 -4.00 24.59
N PHE A 365 -5.22 -2.69 24.40
CA PHE A 365 -4.16 -2.19 23.54
C PHE A 365 -3.49 -0.97 24.15
N VAL A 366 -2.17 -0.89 23.95
CA VAL A 366 -1.39 0.34 24.09
C VAL A 366 -0.90 0.75 22.71
N VAL A 367 -1.13 2.00 22.32
CA VAL A 367 -0.64 2.58 21.07
C VAL A 367 0.40 3.63 21.40
N ILE A 368 1.59 3.51 20.79
CA ILE A 368 2.68 4.47 20.95
C ILE A 368 2.99 5.04 19.57
N ARG A 369 3.13 6.38 19.48
CA ARG A 369 3.61 7.06 18.27
C ARG A 369 4.87 7.85 18.59
N GLU A 370 5.93 7.60 17.85
CA GLU A 370 7.15 8.39 17.91
C GLU A 370 7.00 9.62 17.01
N GLU A 371 7.55 10.76 17.42
CA GLU A 371 7.66 11.95 16.57
C GLU A 371 8.88 11.78 15.64
N ILE A 372 8.61 11.34 14.43
CA ILE A 372 9.63 10.88 13.47
C ILE A 372 10.10 11.94 12.47
N SER A 373 9.69 13.20 12.57
CA SER A 373 10.10 14.26 11.63
C SER A 373 11.62 14.44 11.54
N GLU A 374 12.34 14.08 12.58
CA GLU A 374 13.81 14.08 12.63
C GLU A 374 14.41 12.65 12.46
N GLY A 375 13.59 11.67 12.06
CA GLY A 375 13.93 10.27 11.95
C GLY A 375 13.51 9.46 13.17
N GLN A 376 13.68 8.13 13.10
CA GLN A 376 13.38 7.22 14.20
C GLN A 376 14.53 7.20 15.20
N HIS A 377 14.26 7.42 16.47
CA HIS A 377 15.27 7.48 17.53
C HIS A 377 15.16 6.35 18.55
N ILE A 378 13.95 5.78 18.76
CA ILE A 378 13.76 4.65 19.68
C ILE A 378 14.38 3.39 19.06
N ARG A 379 15.21 2.71 19.85
CA ARG A 379 15.91 1.47 19.49
C ARG A 379 15.63 0.33 20.47
N GLY A 380 14.83 0.58 21.48
CA GLY A 380 14.37 -0.39 22.45
C GLY A 380 13.43 0.26 23.45
N PHE A 381 12.35 -0.44 23.80
CA PHE A 381 11.36 0.03 24.76
C PHE A 381 10.66 -1.13 25.47
N ARG A 382 10.09 -0.82 26.63
CA ARG A 382 9.25 -1.72 27.40
C ARG A 382 7.91 -1.05 27.69
N VAL A 383 6.87 -1.87 27.82
CA VAL A 383 5.58 -1.46 28.38
C VAL A 383 5.38 -2.21 29.69
N CYS A 384 5.12 -1.48 30.75
CA CYS A 384 4.85 -2.05 32.08
C CYS A 384 3.44 -1.65 32.53
N ALA A 385 2.70 -2.60 33.11
CA ALA A 385 1.43 -2.38 33.81
C ALA A 385 1.71 -2.46 35.30
N ASP A 386 1.38 -1.41 36.05
CA ASP A 386 1.61 -1.28 37.50
C ASP A 386 3.03 -1.71 37.95
N GLY A 387 4.02 -1.34 37.12
CA GLY A 387 5.43 -1.64 37.35
C GLY A 387 5.90 -3.02 36.87
N GLN A 388 5.02 -3.91 36.47
CA GLN A 388 5.35 -5.21 35.90
C GLN A 388 5.52 -5.09 34.37
N CYS A 389 6.65 -5.53 33.81
CA CYS A 389 6.88 -5.56 32.36
C CYS A 389 5.95 -6.57 31.71
N VAL A 390 5.13 -6.12 30.73
CA VAL A 390 4.17 -6.93 29.99
C VAL A 390 4.49 -7.05 28.50
N TYR A 391 5.39 -6.17 27.99
CA TYR A 391 5.81 -6.20 26.60
C TYR A 391 7.17 -5.52 26.45
N GLU A 392 8.01 -6.04 25.52
CA GLU A 392 9.31 -5.47 25.16
C GLU A 392 9.54 -5.62 23.65
N SER A 393 10.10 -4.59 23.00
CA SER A 393 10.43 -4.60 21.59
C SER A 393 11.45 -3.49 21.26
N GLU A 394 11.85 -3.38 19.98
CA GLU A 394 12.89 -2.43 19.56
C GLU A 394 12.35 -1.24 18.78
N CYS A 395 11.36 -1.46 17.89
CA CYS A 395 10.88 -0.45 16.96
C CYS A 395 9.52 0.10 17.37
N VAL A 396 9.40 1.42 17.53
CA VAL A 396 8.11 2.14 17.62
C VAL A 396 7.76 2.75 16.27
N GLY A 397 8.55 3.69 15.79
CA GLY A 397 8.32 4.42 14.55
C GLY A 397 7.05 5.25 14.55
N HIS A 398 6.42 5.43 13.39
CA HIS A 398 5.20 6.22 13.26
C HIS A 398 4.10 5.73 14.20
N LYS A 399 3.89 4.42 14.28
CA LYS A 399 2.85 3.81 15.12
C LYS A 399 3.20 2.39 15.56
N ARG A 400 3.06 2.14 16.85
CA ARG A 400 3.14 0.81 17.44
C ARG A 400 1.85 0.49 18.17
N ILE A 401 1.15 -0.60 17.79
CA ILE A 401 -0.02 -1.13 18.47
C ILE A 401 0.41 -2.40 19.21
N ILE A 402 0.18 -2.42 20.52
CA ILE A 402 0.60 -3.50 21.41
C ILE A 402 -0.63 -4.14 22.03
N PRO A 403 -0.98 -5.40 21.67
CA PRO A 403 -2.06 -6.13 22.31
C PRO A 403 -1.65 -6.61 23.72
N LEU A 404 -2.51 -6.42 24.71
CA LEU A 404 -2.26 -6.75 26.13
C LEU A 404 -3.30 -7.71 26.76
N ASN A 405 -3.92 -8.58 25.99
CA ASN A 405 -4.77 -9.68 26.48
C ASN A 405 -5.73 -9.34 27.65
N ASN A 406 -6.33 -8.16 27.66
CA ASN A 406 -7.28 -7.71 28.70
C ASN A 406 -6.69 -7.69 30.13
N ILE A 407 -5.48 -7.24 30.33
CA ILE A 407 -4.95 -7.04 31.67
C ILE A 407 -5.67 -5.86 32.35
N CYS A 408 -5.90 -5.94 33.66
CA CYS A 408 -6.38 -4.80 34.45
C CYS A 408 -5.18 -4.07 35.06
N ALA A 409 -5.18 -2.74 35.00
CA ALA A 409 -4.10 -1.91 35.52
C ALA A 409 -4.61 -0.51 35.94
N ASP A 410 -3.92 0.11 36.88
CA ASP A 410 -4.11 1.50 37.28
C ASP A 410 -3.13 2.45 36.54
N SER A 411 -2.08 1.89 35.95
CA SER A 411 -1.12 2.67 35.18
C SER A 411 -0.43 1.85 34.09
N ILE A 412 -0.10 2.51 32.99
CA ILE A 412 0.79 2.00 31.95
C ILE A 412 2.03 2.87 31.88
N THR A 413 3.20 2.26 31.98
CA THR A 413 4.50 2.96 31.83
C THR A 413 5.20 2.48 30.57
N VAL A 414 5.55 3.40 29.67
CA VAL A 414 6.45 3.18 28.55
C VAL A 414 7.85 3.61 28.98
N GLU A 415 8.78 2.68 28.92
CA GLU A 415 10.21 2.89 29.24
C GLU A 415 11.06 2.74 27.98
N ILE A 416 11.83 3.77 27.63
CA ILE A 416 12.80 3.73 26.54
C ILE A 416 14.09 3.13 27.07
N THR A 417 14.43 1.92 26.59
CA THR A 417 15.59 1.15 27.06
C THR A 417 16.84 1.41 26.24
N LYS A 418 16.65 1.79 24.94
CA LYS A 418 17.75 2.11 24.03
C LYS A 418 17.30 3.19 23.03
N SER A 419 18.19 4.11 22.69
CA SER A 419 17.90 5.17 21.72
C SER A 419 19.12 5.59 20.91
N ALA A 420 18.86 6.15 19.72
CA ALA A 420 19.86 6.78 18.85
C ALA A 420 19.56 8.28 18.76
N GLY A 421 19.94 9.04 19.80
CA GLY A 421 19.71 10.50 19.85
C GLY A 421 18.55 10.90 20.77
N ASN A 422 17.93 12.04 20.46
CA ASN A 422 16.90 12.65 21.32
C ASN A 422 15.52 12.10 20.97
N VAL A 423 15.00 11.23 21.83
CA VAL A 423 13.65 10.63 21.66
C VAL A 423 12.56 11.69 21.89
N ARG A 424 11.62 11.76 20.97
CA ARG A 424 10.36 12.48 21.11
C ARG A 424 9.21 11.52 20.87
N ILE A 425 8.25 11.51 21.76
CA ILE A 425 7.02 10.71 21.64
C ILE A 425 5.89 11.66 21.24
N ARG A 426 5.19 11.35 20.16
CA ARG A 426 4.04 12.12 19.70
C ARG A 426 2.85 11.91 20.64
N ASP A 427 2.54 10.67 20.97
CA ASP A 427 1.52 10.33 21.95
C ASP A 427 1.61 8.87 22.43
N ILE A 428 0.92 8.61 23.56
CA ILE A 428 0.64 7.27 24.08
C ILE A 428 -0.85 7.21 24.39
N ALA A 429 -1.56 6.25 23.76
CA ALA A 429 -2.98 6.01 23.97
C ALA A 429 -3.22 4.60 24.52
N VAL A 430 -4.15 4.45 25.45
CA VAL A 430 -4.54 3.18 26.06
C VAL A 430 -5.99 2.89 25.75
N TYR A 431 -6.30 1.67 25.28
CA TYR A 431 -7.63 1.22 24.89
C TYR A 431 -8.08 0.00 25.69
N GLY A 432 -9.37 0.02 26.12
CA GLY A 432 -10.01 -1.03 26.88
C GLY A 432 -10.91 -1.97 26.08
#